data_a83167a51f9d9a73fb2909e2f912db23
#
_entry.id   a83167a51f9d9a73fb2909e2f912db23
#
_cell.length_a   1.000
_cell.length_b   1.000
_cell.length_c   1.000
_cell.angle_alpha   90.00
_cell.angle_beta   90.00
_cell.angle_gamma   90.00
#
_symmetry.space_group_name_H-M   'P 1'
#
loop_
_entity.id
_entity.type
_entity.pdbx_description
1 polymer ?
#
loop_
_entity_poly.entity_id
_entity_poly.type
_entity_poly.pdbx_seq_one_letter_code
_entity_poly.pdbx_strand_id
1 'polypeptide(L)' 'MKEQLLALAYKQQDEVFGSSERDEFDCLIALIEDGTINTFEELAKYGVKE' A
#
# COMPACT_ATOMS: atom_id res chain seq x y z
N MET A 1 -11.85 -6.64 2.85
CA MET A 1 -10.50 -6.72 2.24
C MET A 1 -9.86 -5.34 2.08
N LYS A 2 -10.58 -4.36 1.56
CA LYS A 2 -10.04 -3.02 1.34
C LYS A 2 -9.46 -2.39 2.62
N GLU A 3 -10.16 -2.50 3.74
CA GLU A 3 -9.69 -1.95 5.00
C GLU A 3 -8.39 -2.58 5.45
N GLN A 4 -8.26 -3.89 5.23
CA GLN A 4 -7.05 -4.62 5.59
C GLN A 4 -5.87 -4.22 4.71
N LEU A 5 -6.12 -4.00 3.43
CA LEU A 5 -5.10 -3.54 2.50
C LEU A 5 -4.61 -2.14 2.88
N LEU A 6 -5.55 -1.25 3.18
CA LEU A 6 -5.21 0.11 3.61
C LEU A 6 -4.41 0.09 4.91
N ALA A 7 -4.83 -0.72 5.87
CA ALA A 7 -4.12 -0.81 7.14
C ALA A 7 -2.67 -1.26 6.95
N LEU A 8 -2.45 -2.25 6.09
CA LEU A 8 -1.11 -2.73 5.81
C LEU A 8 -0.27 -1.65 5.11
N ALA A 9 -0.84 -0.97 4.13
CA ALA A 9 -0.14 0.07 3.40
C ALA A 9 0.25 1.23 4.33
N TYR A 10 -0.67 1.68 5.17
CA TYR A 10 -0.37 2.74 6.13
C TYR A 10 0.70 2.32 7.13
N LYS A 11 0.63 1.08 7.60
CA LYS A 11 1.62 0.58 8.55
C LYS A 11 3.02 0.60 7.94
N GLN A 12 3.15 0.12 6.73
CA GLN A 12 4.46 0.10 6.07
C GLN A 12 4.92 1.49 5.67
N GLN A 13 4.03 2.36 5.28
CA GLN A 13 4.37 3.75 5.02
C GLN A 13 4.97 4.41 6.26
N ASP A 14 4.43 4.08 7.42
CA ASP A 14 4.91 4.63 8.68
C ASP A 14 6.29 4.11 9.06
N GLU A 15 6.67 2.94 8.55
CA GLU A 15 7.97 2.33 8.82
C GLU A 15 9.08 2.79 7.88
N VAL A 16 8.76 3.46 6.78
CA VAL A 16 9.78 3.92 5.85
C VAL A 16 10.21 5.34 6.19
N PHE A 17 11.49 5.64 5.97
CA PHE A 17 12.07 6.93 6.33
C PHE A 17 12.29 7.85 5.13
N GLY A 18 12.27 7.31 3.91
CA GLY A 18 12.49 8.10 2.72
C GLY A 18 11.20 8.72 2.19
N SER A 19 11.25 10.00 1.80
CA SER A 19 10.09 10.67 1.23
C SER A 19 9.65 10.06 -0.09
N SER A 20 10.60 9.58 -0.90
CA SER A 20 10.29 8.90 -2.15
C SER A 20 9.48 7.62 -1.91
N GLU A 21 9.86 6.86 -0.89
CA GLU A 21 9.15 5.64 -0.55
C GLU A 21 7.75 5.94 -0.03
N ARG A 22 7.59 7.02 0.72
CA ARG A 22 6.29 7.45 1.20
C ARG A 22 5.38 7.85 0.03
N ASP A 23 5.94 8.53 -0.96
CA ASP A 23 5.18 8.89 -2.15
C ASP A 23 4.70 7.65 -2.91
N GLU A 24 5.53 6.61 -2.99
CA GLU A 24 5.11 5.35 -3.59
C GLU A 24 3.94 4.73 -2.84
N PHE A 25 4.00 4.75 -1.51
CA PHE A 25 2.89 4.24 -0.71
C PHE A 25 1.63 5.07 -0.87
N ASP A 26 1.75 6.38 -1.01
CA ASP A 26 0.59 7.22 -1.29
C ASP A 26 -0.10 6.81 -2.58
N CYS A 27 0.68 6.51 -3.63
CA CYS A 27 0.13 6.00 -4.89
C CYS A 27 -0.56 4.65 -4.69
N LEU A 28 0.06 3.76 -3.92
CA LEU A 28 -0.52 2.45 -3.64
C LEU A 28 -1.84 2.57 -2.88
N ILE A 29 -1.88 3.47 -1.91
CA ILE A 29 -3.09 3.72 -1.15
C ILE A 29 -4.21 4.22 -2.06
N ALA A 30 -3.90 5.13 -2.98
CA ALA A 30 -4.86 5.61 -3.95
C ALA A 30 -5.38 4.47 -4.84
N LEU A 31 -4.51 3.57 -5.26
CA LEU A 31 -4.89 2.41 -6.07
C LEU A 31 -5.81 1.45 -5.29
N ILE A 32 -5.56 1.30 -4.00
CA ILE A 32 -6.42 0.49 -3.15
C ILE A 32 -7.81 1.14 -3.03
N GLU A 33 -7.84 2.45 -2.82
CA GLU A 33 -9.09 3.17 -2.65
C GLU A 33 -9.94 3.17 -3.91
N ASP A 34 -9.31 3.23 -5.08
CA ASP A 34 -10.05 3.26 -6.33
C ASP A 34 -10.44 1.84 -6.83
N GLY A 35 -9.91 0.79 -6.20
CA GLY A 35 -10.24 -0.58 -6.53
C GLY A 35 -9.28 -1.26 -7.51
N THR A 36 -8.22 -0.58 -7.93
CA THR A 36 -7.21 -1.17 -8.82
C THR A 36 -6.47 -2.31 -8.12
N ILE A 37 -6.14 -2.10 -6.84
CA ILE A 37 -5.56 -3.15 -6.00
C ILE A 37 -6.66 -3.60 -5.03
N ASN A 38 -7.08 -4.85 -5.15
CA ASN A 38 -8.14 -5.39 -4.31
C ASN A 38 -7.79 -6.70 -3.61
N THR A 39 -6.54 -7.16 -3.72
CA THR A 39 -6.06 -8.36 -3.02
C THR A 39 -4.65 -8.12 -2.51
N PHE A 40 -4.27 -8.89 -1.48
CA PHE A 40 -2.89 -8.85 -0.98
C PHE A 40 -1.89 -9.30 -2.03
N GLU A 41 -2.30 -10.23 -2.89
CA GLU A 41 -1.45 -10.71 -3.96
C GLU A 41 -1.09 -9.58 -4.92
N GLU A 42 -2.05 -8.75 -5.29
CA GLU A 42 -1.79 -7.59 -6.15
C GLU A 42 -0.91 -6.57 -5.43
N LEU A 43 -1.16 -6.34 -4.16
CA LEU A 43 -0.36 -5.42 -3.37
C LEU A 43 1.09 -5.89 -3.29
N ALA A 44 1.31 -7.21 -3.16
CA ALA A 44 2.65 -7.77 -3.10
C ALA A 44 3.45 -7.57 -4.38
N LYS A 45 2.78 -7.45 -5.52
CA LYS A 45 3.44 -7.18 -6.80
C LYS A 45 4.12 -5.81 -6.82
N TYR A 46 3.68 -4.91 -5.97
CA TYR A 46 4.27 -3.58 -5.83
C TYR A 46 5.34 -3.54 -4.73
N GLY A 47 5.65 -4.68 -4.13
CA GLY A 47 6.70 -4.77 -3.12
C GLY A 47 6.24 -4.67 -1.67
N VAL A 48 4.95 -4.62 -1.44
CA VAL A 48 4.40 -4.55 -0.08
C VAL A 48 4.34 -5.95 0.51
N LYS A 49 4.88 -6.13 1.71
CA LYS A 49 4.90 -7.43 2.41
C LYS A 49 3.82 -7.47 3.47
N GLU A 50 3.23 -8.63 3.64
CA GLU A 50 2.26 -8.85 4.71
C GLU A 50 2.90 -8.84 6.09
#